data_f66931493eefa8cb3c888120bd341323
#
_entry.id   f66931493eefa8cb3c888120bd341323
#
_cell.length_a   1.000
_cell.length_b   1.000
_cell.length_c   1.000
_cell.angle_alpha   90.00
_cell.angle_beta   90.00
_cell.angle_gamma   90.00
#
_symmetry.space_group_name_H-M   'P 1'
#
loop_
_entity.id
_entity.type
_entity.pdbx_description
1 polymer ?
#
loop_
_entity_poly.entity_id
_entity_poly.type
_entity_poly.pdbx_seq_one_letter_code
_entity_poly.pdbx_strand_id
1 'polypeptide(L)'
;MSKYTGYVTLPVTSYSAWKNAVNGNGFDVDYPSGYGCQCYDLALLFWNNVGFPQGYPLSTGLEAYGIWTRRNENISYNGTTYFDLVTNLNIVKQGDILVYDGFSGNPNGHIGWADEDYATWHANNPSSREFPILSQNNGGTPDPDGGSYANIHGYDTQYFLGAFRYKEWQPTPPPPPVTTGSNRSRLPLILMTRRINNPDSML
;
A
#
# COMPACT_ATOMS: atom_id res chain seq x y z
N MET A 1 -22.20 13.61 4.20
CA MET A 1 -20.95 13.98 4.89
C MET A 1 -21.14 13.77 6.37
N SER A 2 -20.26 13.03 7.00
CA SER A 2 -20.31 12.74 8.44
C SER A 2 -18.92 12.92 9.04
N LYS A 3 -18.83 13.36 10.30
CA LYS A 3 -17.61 13.33 11.10
C LYS A 3 -17.64 12.11 12.02
N TYR A 4 -16.53 11.38 12.05
CA TYR A 4 -16.29 10.24 12.91
C TYR A 4 -15.16 10.57 13.88
N THR A 5 -15.33 10.26 15.15
CA THR A 5 -14.32 10.45 16.19
C THR A 5 -13.79 9.11 16.67
N GLY A 6 -12.47 9.01 16.85
CA GLY A 6 -11.82 7.77 17.21
C GLY A 6 -11.71 6.76 16.07
N TYR A 7 -11.26 5.55 16.39
CA TYR A 7 -11.08 4.47 15.42
C TYR A 7 -12.42 3.82 15.07
N VAL A 8 -12.72 3.76 13.77
CA VAL A 8 -13.91 3.09 13.23
C VAL A 8 -13.48 2.00 12.23
N THR A 9 -14.29 0.95 12.11
CA THR A 9 -14.03 -0.12 11.13
C THR A 9 -14.55 0.29 9.77
N LEU A 10 -13.68 0.30 8.77
CA LEU A 10 -13.99 0.64 7.39
C LEU A 10 -13.52 -0.48 6.43
N PRO A 11 -14.13 -0.60 5.24
CA PRO A 11 -13.73 -1.60 4.26
C PRO A 11 -12.35 -1.25 3.65
N VAL A 12 -11.41 -2.19 3.73
CA VAL A 12 -10.06 -2.10 3.14
C VAL A 12 -9.80 -3.19 2.10
N THR A 13 -10.86 -3.79 1.54
CA THR A 13 -10.77 -4.87 0.56
C THR A 13 -10.27 -4.44 -0.82
N SER A 14 -10.36 -3.16 -1.13
CA SER A 14 -9.83 -2.54 -2.33
C SER A 14 -9.70 -1.03 -2.12
N TYR A 15 -8.86 -0.37 -2.95
CA TYR A 15 -8.81 1.11 -2.94
C TYR A 15 -10.18 1.75 -3.19
N SER A 16 -10.96 1.20 -4.13
CA SER A 16 -12.30 1.71 -4.42
C SER A 16 -13.25 1.62 -3.23
N ALA A 17 -13.20 0.51 -2.47
CA ALA A 17 -14.00 0.35 -1.26
C ALA A 17 -13.59 1.36 -0.18
N TRP A 18 -12.29 1.53 0.04
CA TRP A 18 -11.73 2.52 0.95
C TRP A 18 -12.14 3.94 0.55
N LYS A 19 -11.88 4.33 -0.70
CA LYS A 19 -12.25 5.65 -1.24
C LYS A 19 -13.73 5.98 -1.03
N ASN A 20 -14.62 5.03 -1.35
CA ASN A 20 -16.06 5.23 -1.20
C ASN A 20 -16.48 5.40 0.27
N ALA A 21 -15.79 4.77 1.20
CA ALA A 21 -16.07 4.89 2.63
C ALA A 21 -15.60 6.23 3.21
N VAL A 22 -14.49 6.78 2.72
CA VAL A 22 -13.87 7.96 3.35
C VAL A 22 -14.15 9.26 2.62
N ASN A 23 -14.30 9.27 1.29
CA ASN A 23 -14.49 10.49 0.51
C ASN A 23 -15.75 11.26 0.94
N GLY A 24 -15.60 12.54 1.25
CA GLY A 24 -16.67 13.40 1.76
C GLY A 24 -16.94 13.26 3.24
N ASN A 25 -16.21 12.40 3.98
CA ASN A 25 -16.35 12.24 5.42
C ASN A 25 -15.08 12.74 6.15
N GLY A 26 -15.25 13.14 7.41
CA GLY A 26 -14.18 13.56 8.29
C GLY A 26 -13.87 12.49 9.34
N PHE A 27 -12.58 12.28 9.61
CA PHE A 27 -12.10 11.36 10.64
C PHE A 27 -11.13 12.10 11.54
N ASP A 28 -11.44 12.11 12.83
CA ASP A 28 -10.69 12.75 13.91
C ASP A 28 -10.36 11.66 14.93
N VAL A 29 -9.25 10.94 14.68
CA VAL A 29 -8.91 9.70 15.39
C VAL A 29 -8.41 10.01 16.79
N ASP A 30 -7.73 11.12 16.98
CA ASP A 30 -7.14 11.54 18.24
C ASP A 30 -8.02 12.54 19.04
N TYR A 31 -9.30 12.67 18.66
CA TYR A 31 -10.27 13.50 19.40
C TYR A 31 -10.21 13.24 20.92
N PRO A 32 -10.18 14.26 21.77
CA PRO A 32 -10.37 15.68 21.50
C PRO A 32 -9.07 16.51 21.45
N SER A 33 -8.04 16.08 20.71
CA SER A 33 -6.73 16.77 20.66
C SER A 33 -6.81 18.24 20.20
N GLY A 34 -7.90 18.65 19.54
CA GLY A 34 -8.13 20.02 19.10
C GLY A 34 -7.54 20.37 17.73
N TYR A 35 -7.05 19.40 16.98
CA TYR A 35 -6.54 19.57 15.60
C TYR A 35 -7.59 19.25 14.53
N GLY A 36 -8.69 18.57 14.89
CA GLY A 36 -9.75 18.16 13.96
C GLY A 36 -9.29 17.15 12.92
N CYS A 37 -9.95 17.13 11.76
CA CYS A 37 -9.69 16.14 10.70
C CYS A 37 -8.39 16.42 9.94
N GLN A 38 -7.31 15.74 10.30
CA GLN A 38 -6.00 15.86 9.69
C GLN A 38 -5.69 14.71 8.72
N CYS A 39 -4.74 14.90 7.81
CA CYS A 39 -4.28 13.85 6.90
C CYS A 39 -3.68 12.66 7.66
N TYR A 40 -3.06 12.91 8.81
CA TYR A 40 -2.50 11.89 9.67
C TYR A 40 -3.57 10.99 10.32
N ASP A 41 -4.74 11.56 10.69
CA ASP A 41 -5.87 10.77 11.22
C ASP A 41 -6.36 9.72 10.25
N LEU A 42 -6.46 10.08 8.96
CA LEU A 42 -6.86 9.13 7.93
C LEU A 42 -5.81 8.01 7.77
N ALA A 43 -4.53 8.33 7.94
CA ALA A 43 -3.47 7.32 7.94
C ALA A 43 -3.56 6.41 9.18
N LEU A 44 -3.72 6.96 10.38
CA LEU A 44 -3.94 6.19 11.62
C LEU A 44 -5.10 5.21 11.47
N LEU A 45 -6.21 5.70 10.92
CA LEU A 45 -7.40 4.89 10.68
C LEU A 45 -7.11 3.74 9.70
N PHE A 46 -6.42 4.01 8.59
CA PHE A 46 -6.12 2.98 7.60
C PHE A 46 -5.21 1.88 8.16
N TRP A 47 -4.09 2.23 8.80
CA TRP A 47 -3.17 1.25 9.40
C TRP A 47 -3.88 0.37 10.42
N ASN A 48 -4.78 0.95 11.24
CA ASN A 48 -5.58 0.17 12.18
C ASN A 48 -6.53 -0.80 11.48
N ASN A 49 -7.19 -0.38 10.39
CA ASN A 49 -8.11 -1.23 9.65
C ASN A 49 -7.42 -2.36 8.87
N VAL A 50 -6.13 -2.24 8.56
CA VAL A 50 -5.34 -3.34 7.94
C VAL A 50 -4.63 -4.22 8.96
N GLY A 51 -4.85 -4.00 10.27
CA GLY A 51 -4.41 -4.92 11.33
C GLY A 51 -3.24 -4.43 12.20
N PHE A 52 -2.80 -3.18 12.03
CA PHE A 52 -1.85 -2.58 12.97
C PHE A 52 -2.56 -2.11 14.26
N PRO A 53 -1.87 -2.04 15.40
CA PRO A 53 -2.42 -1.45 16.60
C PRO A 53 -2.69 0.04 16.41
N GLN A 54 -3.52 0.61 17.29
CA GLN A 54 -3.72 2.05 17.37
C GLN A 54 -2.38 2.78 17.54
N GLY A 55 -2.27 3.97 16.93
CA GLY A 55 -1.04 4.77 16.93
C GLY A 55 -0.07 4.46 15.77
N TYR A 56 -0.40 3.53 14.87
CA TYR A 56 0.30 3.37 13.60
C TYR A 56 -0.44 4.13 12.47
N PRO A 57 0.28 4.69 11.49
CA PRO A 57 1.73 4.60 11.27
C PRO A 57 2.52 5.43 12.31
N LEU A 58 3.71 4.96 12.65
CA LEU A 58 4.61 5.69 13.54
C LEU A 58 5.22 6.89 12.80
N SER A 59 5.32 8.03 13.51
CA SER A 59 6.02 9.22 13.04
C SER A 59 7.14 9.62 14.02
N THR A 60 8.03 10.50 13.60
CA THR A 60 9.05 11.11 14.48
C THR A 60 8.48 12.23 15.36
N GLY A 61 7.28 12.70 15.06
CA GLY A 61 6.48 13.69 15.77
C GLY A 61 5.00 13.49 15.39
N LEU A 62 4.27 14.56 15.17
CA LEU A 62 2.90 14.54 14.63
C LEU A 62 2.86 14.89 13.13
N GLU A 63 4.03 15.04 12.51
CA GLU A 63 4.17 15.43 11.12
C GLU A 63 3.99 14.24 10.18
N ALA A 64 3.30 14.45 9.07
CA ALA A 64 3.07 13.41 8.07
C ALA A 64 4.39 12.90 7.45
N TYR A 65 5.37 13.79 7.17
CA TYR A 65 6.68 13.38 6.63
C TYR A 65 7.46 12.45 7.58
N GLY A 66 7.24 12.56 8.89
CA GLY A 66 7.86 11.69 9.89
C GLY A 66 7.48 10.20 9.74
N ILE A 67 6.32 9.92 9.11
CA ILE A 67 5.92 8.56 8.75
C ILE A 67 6.95 7.95 7.78
N TRP A 68 7.42 8.73 6.80
CA TRP A 68 8.44 8.26 5.85
C TRP A 68 9.81 8.06 6.51
N THR A 69 10.16 8.88 7.48
CA THR A 69 11.38 8.69 8.28
C THR A 69 11.38 7.32 8.98
N ARG A 70 10.23 6.89 9.49
CA ARG A 70 10.03 5.58 10.15
C ARG A 70 9.43 4.50 9.23
N ARG A 71 9.57 4.63 7.92
CA ARG A 71 8.93 3.75 6.92
C ARG A 71 9.17 2.27 7.14
N ASN A 72 10.39 1.87 7.54
CA ASN A 72 10.72 0.47 7.76
C ASN A 72 9.95 -0.16 8.94
N GLU A 73 9.52 0.65 9.90
CA GLU A 73 8.70 0.22 11.03
C GLU A 73 7.21 0.18 10.65
N ASN A 74 6.82 0.99 9.67
CA ASN A 74 5.44 1.14 9.23
C ASN A 74 5.00 0.13 8.16
N ILE A 75 5.92 -0.67 7.61
CA ILE A 75 5.59 -1.66 6.56
C ILE A 75 5.16 -3.02 7.10
N SER A 76 5.48 -3.34 8.37
CA SER A 76 5.23 -4.67 8.94
C SER A 76 4.82 -4.61 10.40
N TYR A 77 4.01 -5.59 10.82
CA TYR A 77 3.62 -5.78 12.20
C TYR A 77 3.47 -7.28 12.51
N ASN A 78 3.92 -7.71 13.68
CA ASN A 78 3.87 -9.12 14.13
C ASN A 78 4.39 -10.14 13.09
N GLY A 79 5.49 -9.80 12.39
CA GLY A 79 6.10 -10.68 11.40
C GLY A 79 5.41 -10.69 10.03
N THR A 80 4.29 -9.99 9.87
CA THR A 80 3.60 -9.83 8.59
C THR A 80 4.01 -8.51 7.93
N THR A 81 4.42 -8.56 6.66
CA THR A 81 4.72 -7.36 5.87
C THR A 81 3.50 -6.99 5.02
N TYR A 82 2.89 -5.87 5.35
CA TYR A 82 1.66 -5.37 4.73
C TYR A 82 1.92 -4.47 3.53
N PHE A 83 3.06 -3.77 3.52
CA PHE A 83 3.35 -2.78 2.49
C PHE A 83 4.69 -3.02 1.81
N ASP A 84 4.76 -2.69 0.52
CA ASP A 84 6.00 -2.46 -0.21
C ASP A 84 6.32 -0.97 -0.26
N LEU A 85 7.60 -0.60 -0.26
CA LEU A 85 8.04 0.79 -0.40
C LEU A 85 8.19 1.15 -1.87
N VAL A 86 7.64 2.31 -2.25
CA VAL A 86 7.74 2.89 -3.58
C VAL A 86 8.51 4.21 -3.47
N THR A 87 9.70 4.28 -4.08
CA THR A 87 10.59 5.46 -4.02
C THR A 87 10.66 6.24 -5.33
N ASN A 88 10.02 5.73 -6.37
CA ASN A 88 9.98 6.35 -7.69
C ASN A 88 8.53 6.70 -8.05
N LEU A 89 8.28 7.99 -8.26
CA LEU A 89 6.95 8.51 -8.56
C LEU A 89 6.36 7.89 -9.84
N ASN A 90 7.20 7.59 -10.86
CA ASN A 90 6.72 7.04 -12.13
C ASN A 90 6.12 5.64 -12.03
N ILE A 91 6.36 4.91 -10.94
CA ILE A 91 5.77 3.59 -10.70
C ILE A 91 4.65 3.61 -9.65
N VAL A 92 4.26 4.79 -9.18
CA VAL A 92 3.11 4.96 -8.28
C VAL A 92 1.84 4.50 -8.99
N LYS A 93 1.04 3.72 -8.28
CA LYS A 93 -0.23 3.14 -8.72
C LYS A 93 -1.39 3.71 -7.92
N GLN A 94 -2.58 3.64 -8.50
CA GLN A 94 -3.80 3.95 -7.77
C GLN A 94 -3.86 3.16 -6.45
N GLY A 95 -4.15 3.86 -5.36
CA GLY A 95 -4.20 3.29 -4.01
C GLY A 95 -2.87 3.29 -3.26
N ASP A 96 -1.72 3.59 -3.89
CA ASP A 96 -0.48 3.81 -3.15
C ASP A 96 -0.65 5.00 -2.20
N ILE A 97 -0.09 4.89 -1.00
CA ILE A 97 -0.19 5.90 0.06
C ILE A 97 1.04 6.78 0.00
N LEU A 98 0.90 7.97 -0.57
CA LEU A 98 1.99 8.91 -0.81
C LEU A 98 2.28 9.73 0.44
N VAL A 99 3.56 9.93 0.71
CA VAL A 99 4.05 10.82 1.76
C VAL A 99 4.86 11.94 1.11
N TYR A 100 4.56 13.16 1.54
CA TYR A 100 5.18 14.38 1.05
C TYR A 100 5.94 15.11 2.16
N ASP A 101 7.05 15.71 1.78
CA ASP A 101 7.87 16.54 2.68
C ASP A 101 7.18 17.85 3.06
N GLY A 102 7.66 18.46 4.13
CA GLY A 102 7.22 19.78 4.54
C GLY A 102 7.82 20.89 3.66
N PHE A 103 7.07 21.97 3.52
CA PHE A 103 7.49 23.20 2.86
C PHE A 103 6.93 24.44 3.59
N SER A 104 7.30 25.63 3.14
CA SER A 104 6.93 26.88 3.86
C SER A 104 5.43 27.09 4.05
N GLY A 105 4.61 26.57 3.13
CA GLY A 105 3.13 26.63 3.21
C GLY A 105 2.50 25.50 4.01
N ASN A 106 3.20 24.37 4.18
CA ASN A 106 2.80 23.23 4.98
C ASN A 106 4.03 22.55 5.60
N PRO A 107 4.53 23.03 6.76
CA PRO A 107 5.75 22.53 7.36
C PRO A 107 5.65 21.09 7.86
N ASN A 108 4.43 20.55 8.04
CA ASN A 108 4.20 19.21 8.57
C ASN A 108 4.15 18.13 7.48
N GLY A 109 4.32 18.52 6.20
CA GLY A 109 4.17 17.61 5.07
C GLY A 109 2.72 17.16 4.89
N HIS A 110 2.52 16.09 4.11
CA HIS A 110 1.19 15.58 3.82
C HIS A 110 1.21 14.07 3.57
N ILE A 111 0.05 13.42 3.73
CA ILE A 111 -0.15 12.01 3.38
C ILE A 111 -1.52 11.83 2.73
N GLY A 112 -1.57 10.99 1.69
CA GLY A 112 -2.81 10.69 0.97
C GLY A 112 -2.65 9.52 0.01
N TRP A 113 -3.75 9.08 -0.57
CA TRP A 113 -3.80 7.94 -1.50
C TRP A 113 -3.84 8.42 -2.94
N ALA A 114 -2.98 7.89 -3.80
CA ALA A 114 -3.01 8.12 -5.24
C ALA A 114 -4.41 7.76 -5.80
N ASP A 115 -5.07 8.71 -6.47
CA ASP A 115 -6.40 8.46 -7.04
C ASP A 115 -6.33 7.79 -8.41
N GLU A 116 -5.17 7.79 -9.04
CA GLU A 116 -4.88 7.11 -10.30
C GLU A 116 -3.39 6.72 -10.41
N ASP A 117 -3.02 6.00 -11.48
CA ASP A 117 -1.63 5.67 -11.76
C ASP A 117 -0.88 6.93 -12.22
N TYR A 118 0.24 7.28 -11.56
CA TYR A 118 0.99 8.49 -11.87
C TYR A 118 1.46 8.57 -13.34
N ALA A 119 1.96 7.48 -13.90
CA ALA A 119 2.44 7.46 -15.28
C ALA A 119 1.31 7.78 -16.29
N THR A 120 0.08 7.30 -16.04
CA THR A 120 -1.10 7.59 -16.86
C THR A 120 -1.51 9.05 -16.71
N TRP A 121 -1.58 9.54 -15.47
CA TRP A 121 -1.92 10.92 -15.19
C TRP A 121 -0.92 11.89 -15.83
N HIS A 122 0.38 11.66 -15.63
CA HIS A 122 1.43 12.55 -16.15
C HIS A 122 1.48 12.59 -17.67
N ALA A 123 1.21 11.47 -18.35
CA ALA A 123 1.11 11.43 -19.81
C ALA A 123 -0.01 12.35 -20.34
N ASN A 124 -1.11 12.48 -19.57
CA ASN A 124 -2.24 13.35 -19.92
C ASN A 124 -2.07 14.80 -19.40
N ASN A 125 -1.19 15.03 -18.42
CA ASN A 125 -0.99 16.31 -17.74
C ASN A 125 0.52 16.65 -17.61
N PRO A 126 1.30 16.69 -18.72
CA PRO A 126 2.76 16.77 -18.67
C PRO A 126 3.32 18.05 -18.05
N SER A 127 2.51 19.12 -18.00
CA SER A 127 2.91 20.42 -17.43
C SER A 127 2.41 20.63 -16.00
N SER A 128 1.60 19.70 -15.46
CA SER A 128 1.06 19.82 -14.11
C SER A 128 1.96 19.08 -13.10
N ARG A 129 2.02 19.61 -11.88
CA ARG A 129 2.60 18.94 -10.72
C ARG A 129 1.53 18.58 -9.69
N GLU A 130 0.29 19.01 -9.89
CA GLU A 130 -0.84 18.81 -8.99
C GLU A 130 -1.47 17.41 -9.18
N PHE A 131 -0.78 16.37 -8.68
CA PHE A 131 -1.24 14.98 -8.81
C PHE A 131 -2.45 14.71 -7.90
N PRO A 132 -3.54 14.09 -8.41
CA PRO A 132 -4.75 13.84 -7.62
C PRO A 132 -4.53 12.79 -6.53
N ILE A 133 -4.80 13.18 -5.29
CA ILE A 133 -4.76 12.30 -4.12
C ILE A 133 -6.04 12.41 -3.31
N LEU A 134 -6.48 11.30 -2.73
CA LEU A 134 -7.51 11.26 -1.70
C LEU A 134 -6.86 11.51 -0.34
N SER A 135 -7.22 12.58 0.34
CA SER A 135 -6.65 12.91 1.67
C SER A 135 -7.59 13.80 2.49
N GLN A 136 -7.34 13.93 3.77
CA GLN A 136 -7.94 14.94 4.64
C GLN A 136 -7.04 16.16 4.77
N ASN A 137 -7.62 17.28 5.21
CA ASN A 137 -6.94 18.56 5.40
C ASN A 137 -6.25 19.06 4.12
N ASN A 138 -6.92 18.88 2.99
CA ASN A 138 -6.43 19.28 1.66
C ASN A 138 -7.59 19.88 0.82
N GLY A 139 -8.15 21.01 1.27
CA GLY A 139 -9.14 21.77 0.51
C GLY A 139 -10.56 21.18 0.46
N GLY A 140 -10.87 20.17 1.26
CA GLY A 140 -12.22 19.62 1.42
C GLY A 140 -13.17 20.51 2.23
N THR A 141 -14.35 20.00 2.57
CA THR A 141 -15.28 20.68 3.47
C THR A 141 -14.58 20.91 4.83
N PRO A 142 -14.51 22.16 5.30
CA PRO A 142 -13.86 22.48 6.58
C PRO A 142 -14.52 21.72 7.75
N ASP A 143 -13.68 21.21 8.66
CA ASP A 143 -14.10 20.73 9.97
C ASP A 143 -14.13 21.90 10.96
N PRO A 144 -15.19 22.09 11.74
CA PRO A 144 -15.25 23.15 12.77
C PRO A 144 -14.11 23.11 13.79
N ASP A 145 -13.58 21.91 14.09
CA ASP A 145 -12.53 21.69 15.06
C ASP A 145 -11.10 21.83 14.43
N GLY A 146 -11.02 22.00 13.12
CA GLY A 146 -9.78 22.18 12.35
C GLY A 146 -9.62 21.16 11.22
N GLY A 147 -8.77 21.51 10.24
CA GLY A 147 -8.57 20.66 9.06
C GLY A 147 -9.76 20.63 8.11
N SER A 148 -9.90 19.58 7.34
CA SER A 148 -11.02 19.38 6.41
C SER A 148 -11.33 17.91 6.17
N TYR A 149 -12.54 17.62 5.72
CA TYR A 149 -13.01 16.29 5.38
C TYR A 149 -12.25 15.72 4.16
N ALA A 150 -12.19 14.40 4.09
CA ALA A 150 -11.50 13.71 3.00
C ALA A 150 -12.12 14.05 1.64
N ASN A 151 -11.26 14.38 0.69
CA ASN A 151 -11.63 14.66 -0.70
C ASN A 151 -10.47 14.31 -1.64
N ILE A 152 -10.77 14.29 -2.95
CA ILE A 152 -9.72 14.19 -3.96
C ILE A 152 -9.30 15.62 -4.32
N HIS A 153 -7.99 15.87 -4.22
CA HIS A 153 -7.41 17.17 -4.54
C HIS A 153 -6.00 17.00 -5.11
N GLY A 154 -5.53 17.96 -5.91
CA GLY A 154 -4.17 17.98 -6.42
C GLY A 154 -3.16 18.29 -5.32
N TYR A 155 -2.01 17.59 -5.33
CA TYR A 155 -0.88 17.86 -4.46
C TYR A 155 0.43 17.91 -5.24
N ASP A 156 1.31 18.86 -4.91
CA ASP A 156 2.52 19.12 -5.68
C ASP A 156 3.54 17.99 -5.54
N THR A 157 3.81 17.33 -6.65
CA THR A 157 4.70 16.16 -6.73
C THR A 157 6.18 16.47 -6.46
N GLN A 158 6.60 17.73 -6.45
CA GLN A 158 7.98 18.08 -6.12
C GLN A 158 8.38 17.73 -4.69
N TYR A 159 7.41 17.60 -3.78
CA TYR A 159 7.63 17.26 -2.36
C TYR A 159 7.49 15.75 -2.08
N PHE A 160 7.32 14.92 -3.10
CA PHE A 160 7.17 13.47 -2.93
C PHE A 160 8.41 12.85 -2.30
N LEU A 161 8.24 12.18 -1.17
CA LEU A 161 9.28 11.42 -0.48
C LEU A 161 9.26 9.94 -0.86
N GLY A 162 8.07 9.39 -1.01
CA GLY A 162 7.84 7.99 -1.34
C GLY A 162 6.42 7.57 -1.01
N ALA A 163 6.12 6.29 -1.21
CA ALA A 163 4.81 5.75 -0.94
C ALA A 163 4.86 4.35 -0.33
N PHE A 164 3.78 3.98 0.34
CA PHE A 164 3.49 2.64 0.83
C PHE A 164 2.45 2.00 -0.08
N ARG A 165 2.78 0.86 -0.67
CA ARG A 165 1.87 0.06 -1.49
C ARG A 165 1.28 -1.06 -0.68
N TYR A 166 -0.02 -1.01 -0.40
CA TYR A 166 -0.70 -2.06 0.34
C TYR A 166 -0.82 -3.32 -0.52
N LYS A 167 -0.26 -4.43 -0.04
CA LYS A 167 -0.07 -5.65 -0.82
C LYS A 167 -1.38 -6.33 -1.23
N GLU A 168 -2.40 -6.27 -0.35
CA GLU A 168 -3.66 -6.93 -0.63
C GLU A 168 -4.52 -6.24 -1.71
N TRP A 169 -4.19 -4.97 -2.06
CA TRP A 169 -4.84 -4.29 -3.18
C TRP A 169 -4.20 -4.60 -4.53
N GLN A 170 -3.05 -5.27 -4.53
CA GLN A 170 -2.40 -5.65 -5.77
C GLN A 170 -3.07 -6.89 -6.37
N PRO A 171 -3.22 -6.97 -7.70
CA PRO A 171 -3.65 -8.20 -8.34
C PRO A 171 -2.71 -9.33 -7.90
N THR A 172 -3.28 -10.42 -7.40
CA THR A 172 -2.49 -11.62 -7.12
C THR A 172 -1.77 -12.01 -8.42
N PRO A 173 -0.42 -12.15 -8.43
CA PRO A 173 0.28 -12.59 -9.63
C PRO A 173 -0.36 -13.88 -10.13
N PRO A 174 -0.58 -14.06 -11.43
CA PRO A 174 -1.10 -15.32 -11.95
C PRO A 174 -0.18 -16.44 -11.45
N PRO A 175 -0.73 -17.58 -11.02
CA PRO A 175 0.08 -18.72 -10.60
C PRO A 175 1.10 -19.02 -11.71
N PRO A 176 2.36 -19.35 -11.34
CA PRO A 176 3.36 -19.67 -12.33
C PRO A 176 2.82 -20.76 -13.26
N PRO A 177 3.09 -20.69 -14.57
CA PRO A 177 2.59 -21.68 -15.51
C PRO A 177 2.98 -23.06 -15.00
N VAL A 178 1.98 -23.92 -14.80
CA VAL A 178 2.21 -25.31 -14.43
C VAL A 178 3.02 -25.92 -15.56
N THR A 179 4.32 -26.04 -15.37
CA THR A 179 5.16 -26.83 -16.26
C THR A 179 4.72 -28.26 -16.09
N THR A 180 3.78 -28.71 -16.93
CA THR A 180 3.49 -30.12 -17.11
C THR A 180 4.79 -30.73 -17.65
N GLY A 181 5.66 -31.11 -16.73
CA GLY A 181 6.86 -31.85 -17.05
C GLY A 181 6.42 -33.13 -17.74
N SER A 182 6.59 -33.18 -19.06
CA SER A 182 6.53 -34.41 -19.83
C SER A 182 7.72 -35.28 -19.40
N ASN A 183 7.64 -35.82 -18.19
CA ASN A 183 8.52 -36.89 -17.73
C ASN A 183 8.12 -38.20 -18.45
N ARG A 184 8.37 -38.22 -19.75
CA ARG A 184 8.61 -39.50 -20.44
C ARG A 184 10.07 -39.86 -20.16
N SER A 185 10.37 -40.27 -18.93
CA SER A 185 11.54 -41.08 -18.65
C SER A 185 11.34 -42.43 -19.35
N ARG A 186 11.87 -42.51 -20.58
CA ARG A 186 12.08 -43.83 -21.18
C ARG A 186 13.14 -44.51 -20.32
N LEU A 187 12.67 -45.42 -19.46
CA LEU A 187 13.56 -46.38 -18.81
C LEU A 187 14.25 -47.18 -19.93
N PRO A 188 15.59 -47.26 -19.96
CA PRO A 188 16.26 -48.14 -20.88
C PRO A 188 15.90 -49.60 -20.51
N LEU A 189 15.39 -50.32 -21.49
CA LEU A 189 15.11 -51.77 -21.40
C LEU A 189 16.46 -52.47 -21.26
N ILE A 190 16.91 -52.79 -20.05
CA ILE A 190 18.07 -53.61 -19.82
C ILE A 190 17.68 -55.04 -20.16
N LEU A 191 18.11 -55.52 -21.33
CA LEU A 191 18.04 -56.95 -21.68
C LEU A 191 18.98 -57.70 -20.75
N MET A 192 18.43 -58.36 -19.73
CA MET A 192 19.16 -59.36 -18.97
C MET A 192 19.28 -60.64 -19.79
N THR A 193 20.41 -60.81 -20.45
CA THR A 193 20.82 -62.12 -20.99
C THR A 193 21.22 -63.03 -19.84
N ARG A 194 20.34 -63.97 -19.50
CA ARG A 194 20.67 -65.11 -18.60
C ARG A 194 21.72 -65.95 -19.26
N ARG A 195 22.93 -65.96 -18.75
CA ARG A 195 23.92 -67.02 -18.98
C ARG A 195 23.49 -68.23 -18.15
N ILE A 196 23.11 -69.29 -18.82
CA ILE A 196 22.92 -70.64 -18.28
C ILE A 196 24.31 -71.17 -18.10
N ASN A 197 24.81 -71.26 -16.84
CA ASN A 197 25.96 -72.06 -16.56
C ASN A 197 25.54 -73.51 -16.37
N ASN A 198 25.98 -74.35 -17.23
CA ASN A 198 25.84 -75.79 -17.22
C ASN A 198 26.92 -76.38 -16.26
N PRO A 199 26.58 -77.12 -15.21
CA PRO A 199 27.57 -77.83 -14.43
C PRO A 199 27.60 -79.32 -14.85
N ASP A 200 28.59 -79.67 -15.65
CA ASP A 200 29.00 -81.11 -15.76
C ASP A 200 30.37 -81.19 -16.39
N SER A 201 31.33 -81.60 -15.61
CA SER A 201 32.44 -82.56 -15.87
C SER A 201 33.40 -82.47 -14.68
N MET A 202 33.26 -83.34 -13.81
CA MET A 202 34.03 -84.56 -13.47
C MET A 202 35.53 -84.49 -13.88
N LEU A 203 36.34 -84.45 -12.91
CA LEU A 203 37.40 -85.37 -12.42
C LEU A 203 38.31 -84.58 -11.54
#